data_c02305c8e83550cb01896652094ea236
#
_entry.id   c02305c8e83550cb01896652094ea236
#
_cell.length_a   1.000
_cell.length_b   1.000
_cell.length_c   1.000
_cell.angle_alpha   90.00
_cell.angle_beta   90.00
_cell.angle_gamma   90.00
#
_symmetry.space_group_name_H-M   'P 1'
#
loop_
_entity.id
_entity.type
_entity.pdbx_description
1 polymer ?
#
loop_
_entity_poly.entity_id
_entity_poly.type
_entity_poly.pdbx_seq_one_letter_code
_entity_poly.pdbx_strand_id
1 'polypeptide(L)'
;MAEVVKPALSLGLASSWKTTVVKIGKGAANAPSNDTILPIGYPVLLSGVNGQEYDALTKTGIAAGIVDVKGTAGTSTTQVGAALGILLEPWKVSGTQTKVKIAYAGQFNLEGIYAACASFFDETEVTPKMLRKAHGHIVFAENKVEAIYS
;
A
#
# COMPACT_ATOMS: atom_id res chain seq x y z
N MET A 1 3.17 32.50 -3.61
CA MET A 1 3.08 32.03 -3.48
C MET A 1 2.91 31.10 -3.48
N ALA A 2 2.75 31.04 -3.59
CA ALA A 2 2.50 30.22 -3.52
C ALA A 2 2.74 29.30 -3.55
N GLU A 3 2.91 29.16 -3.65
CA GLU A 3 3.06 28.36 -3.58
C GLU A 3 3.22 27.61 -3.11
N VAL A 4 3.49 27.81 -3.24
CA VAL A 4 3.60 27.35 -2.64
C VAL A 4 3.11 26.51 -2.29
N VAL A 5 2.88 26.46 -2.39
CA VAL A 5 2.25 25.86 -1.95
C VAL A 5 1.72 24.84 -2.42
N LYS A 6 2.19 24.27 -2.95
CA LYS A 6 1.80 23.26 -3.33
C LYS A 6 2.42 22.30 -2.73
N PRO A 7 2.02 21.90 -1.80
CA PRO A 7 2.60 20.97 -1.04
C PRO A 7 2.51 19.72 -1.74
N ALA A 8 3.27 18.86 -1.42
CA ALA A 8 3.20 17.57 -1.93
C ALA A 8 1.84 17.07 -1.66
N LEU A 9 1.35 16.21 -2.48
CA LEU A 9 0.05 15.69 -2.24
C LEU A 9 0.04 14.93 -0.94
N SER A 10 -0.97 15.16 -0.16
CA SER A 10 -1.10 14.51 1.11
C SER A 10 -1.44 13.05 0.91
N LEU A 11 -0.90 12.20 1.74
CA LEU A 11 -1.24 10.80 1.68
C LEU A 11 -2.64 10.54 2.20
N GLY A 12 -3.20 11.44 2.97
CA GLY A 12 -4.56 11.23 3.47
C GLY A 12 -4.79 11.95 4.78
N LEU A 13 -5.83 11.56 5.49
CA LEU A 13 -6.23 12.22 6.72
C LEU A 13 -5.54 11.51 7.86
N ALA A 14 -4.37 12.01 8.24
CA ALA A 14 -3.52 11.33 9.22
C ALA A 14 -4.21 11.11 10.56
N SER A 15 -5.10 12.00 10.95
CA SER A 15 -5.77 11.83 12.21
C SER A 15 -6.69 10.60 12.22
N SER A 16 -7.02 10.06 11.07
CA SER A 16 -7.87 8.89 11.00
C SER A 16 -7.07 7.60 11.02
N TRP A 17 -5.74 7.68 10.95
CA TRP A 17 -4.97 6.46 10.76
C TRP A 17 -4.77 5.73 12.08
N LYS A 18 -4.91 4.41 12.03
CA LYS A 18 -4.52 3.58 13.14
C LYS A 18 -3.22 2.93 12.76
N THR A 19 -2.23 3.04 13.60
CA THR A 19 -0.87 2.64 13.25
C THR A 19 -0.33 1.59 14.21
N THR A 20 0.60 0.82 13.74
CA THR A 20 1.28 -0.17 14.58
C THR A 20 2.60 -0.53 13.93
N VAL A 21 3.44 -1.23 14.66
CA VAL A 21 4.70 -1.71 14.14
C VAL A 21 4.53 -3.19 13.87
N VAL A 22 4.88 -3.62 12.69
CA VAL A 22 4.69 -5.01 12.27
C VAL A 22 5.95 -5.61 11.73
N LYS A 23 6.03 -6.93 11.70
CA LYS A 23 7.14 -7.60 11.08
C LYS A 23 6.88 -7.59 9.60
N ILE A 24 7.88 -7.19 8.83
CA ILE A 24 7.75 -7.09 7.39
C ILE A 24 8.89 -7.80 6.71
N GLY A 25 8.65 -8.34 5.56
CA GLY A 25 9.68 -8.92 4.72
C GLY A 25 9.21 -8.96 3.29
N LYS A 26 10.07 -9.33 2.39
CA LYS A 26 9.67 -9.43 1.00
C LYS A 26 8.82 -10.67 0.82
N GLY A 27 7.93 -10.63 -0.13
CA GLY A 27 7.07 -11.78 -0.38
C GLY A 27 7.82 -12.95 -0.98
N ALA A 28 7.19 -14.09 -0.98
CA ALA A 28 7.79 -15.28 -1.54
C ALA A 28 7.80 -15.21 -3.06
N ALA A 29 6.81 -14.59 -3.66
CA ALA A 29 6.73 -14.44 -5.08
C ALA A 29 6.51 -12.97 -5.37
N ASN A 30 6.94 -12.50 -6.49
CA ASN A 30 6.77 -11.11 -6.88
C ASN A 30 7.37 -10.15 -5.86
N ALA A 31 8.52 -10.51 -5.35
CA ALA A 31 9.18 -9.65 -4.36
C ALA A 31 9.96 -8.55 -5.06
N PRO A 32 10.04 -7.38 -4.44
CA PRO A 32 10.89 -6.34 -4.98
C PRO A 32 12.36 -6.74 -4.91
N SER A 33 13.18 -6.11 -5.69
CA SER A 33 14.60 -6.43 -5.70
C SER A 33 15.24 -6.07 -4.37
N ASN A 34 16.26 -6.81 -3.98
CA ASN A 34 16.99 -6.50 -2.78
C ASN A 34 17.52 -5.09 -2.83
N ASP A 35 17.58 -4.47 -1.70
CA ASP A 35 18.08 -3.11 -1.53
C ASP A 35 17.21 -2.01 -2.10
N THR A 36 16.06 -2.35 -2.62
CA THR A 36 15.10 -1.34 -3.06
C THR A 36 14.53 -0.66 -1.82
N ILE A 37 14.41 0.64 -1.84
CA ILE A 37 13.79 1.35 -0.72
C ILE A 37 12.38 1.70 -1.11
N LEU A 38 11.43 1.11 -0.41
CA LEU A 38 10.02 1.37 -0.65
C LEU A 38 9.63 2.63 0.10
N PRO A 39 8.85 3.50 -0.51
CA PRO A 39 8.56 4.81 0.09
C PRO A 39 7.42 4.76 1.09
N ILE A 40 7.28 5.82 1.86
CA ILE A 40 6.10 6.00 2.68
C ILE A 40 4.92 6.03 1.71
N GLY A 41 3.87 5.37 2.05
CA GLY A 41 2.68 5.28 1.19
C GLY A 41 2.60 3.97 0.42
N TYR A 42 3.65 3.18 0.45
CA TYR A 42 3.65 1.93 -0.33
C TYR A 42 2.72 0.90 0.31
N PRO A 43 1.83 0.28 -0.46
CA PRO A 43 0.92 -0.71 0.09
C PRO A 43 1.64 -2.02 0.36
N VAL A 44 1.35 -2.62 1.49
CA VAL A 44 1.88 -3.95 1.83
C VAL A 44 0.71 -4.85 2.19
N LEU A 45 0.86 -6.13 2.01
CA LEU A 45 -0.25 -7.04 2.20
C LEU A 45 -0.03 -7.98 3.37
N LEU A 46 -1.04 -8.14 4.18
CA LEU A 46 -0.97 -9.05 5.31
C LEU A 46 -0.88 -10.46 4.78
N SER A 47 0.12 -11.18 5.16
CA SER A 47 0.28 -12.51 4.63
C SER A 47 0.62 -13.54 5.66
N GLY A 48 1.50 -13.26 6.54
CA GLY A 48 1.88 -14.26 7.53
C GLY A 48 2.79 -15.35 7.02
N VAL A 49 3.33 -15.18 5.83
CA VAL A 49 4.22 -16.21 5.29
C VAL A 49 5.62 -15.92 5.74
N ASN A 50 6.42 -16.92 5.90
CA ASN A 50 7.83 -16.80 6.28
C ASN A 50 8.02 -16.13 7.64
N GLY A 51 7.05 -16.21 8.48
CA GLY A 51 7.20 -15.64 9.82
C GLY A 51 7.04 -14.15 9.89
N GLN A 52 6.69 -13.51 8.81
CA GLN A 52 6.44 -12.07 8.80
C GLN A 52 4.94 -11.82 8.73
N GLU A 53 4.52 -10.64 9.18
CA GLU A 53 3.11 -10.35 9.19
C GLU A 53 2.67 -9.73 7.89
N TYR A 54 3.50 -8.92 7.28
CA TYR A 54 3.17 -8.28 6.02
C TYR A 54 4.23 -8.57 4.97
N ASP A 55 3.79 -8.68 3.74
CA ASP A 55 4.68 -8.92 2.63
C ASP A 55 4.82 -7.69 1.78
N ALA A 56 6.05 -7.37 1.44
CA ALA A 56 6.32 -6.33 0.46
C ALA A 56 6.39 -6.99 -0.90
N LEU A 57 5.62 -6.49 -1.84
CA LEU A 57 5.51 -7.09 -3.16
C LEU A 57 5.70 -6.04 -4.24
N THR A 58 5.96 -6.48 -5.46
CA THR A 58 6.02 -5.58 -6.60
C THR A 58 4.59 -5.23 -7.02
N LYS A 59 4.44 -4.33 -7.97
CA LYS A 59 3.13 -3.97 -8.47
C LYS A 59 2.36 -5.19 -8.94
N THR A 60 3.03 -6.13 -9.56
CA THR A 60 2.38 -7.36 -10.03
C THR A 60 1.87 -8.15 -8.83
N GLY A 61 2.67 -8.23 -7.80
CA GLY A 61 2.28 -8.98 -6.60
C GLY A 61 1.15 -8.30 -5.84
N ILE A 62 1.17 -6.97 -5.77
CA ILE A 62 0.10 -6.25 -5.10
C ILE A 62 -1.21 -6.48 -5.85
N ALA A 63 -1.19 -6.34 -7.14
CA ALA A 63 -2.39 -6.49 -7.94
C ALA A 63 -2.92 -7.91 -7.83
N ALA A 64 -2.05 -8.90 -7.91
CA ALA A 64 -2.47 -10.29 -7.82
C ALA A 64 -3.01 -10.60 -6.43
N GLY A 65 -2.37 -10.09 -5.41
CA GLY A 65 -2.82 -10.38 -4.06
C GLY A 65 -4.18 -9.81 -3.75
N ILE A 66 -4.49 -8.64 -4.31
CA ILE A 66 -5.79 -8.06 -4.08
C ILE A 66 -6.86 -8.76 -4.91
N VAL A 67 -6.56 -9.02 -6.15
CA VAL A 67 -7.56 -9.60 -7.02
C VAL A 67 -7.86 -11.03 -6.68
N ASP A 68 -6.84 -11.76 -6.32
CA ASP A 68 -7.05 -13.14 -6.06
C ASP A 68 -7.98 -13.36 -5.03
N VAL A 69 -8.20 -12.51 -4.26
CA VAL A 69 -9.01 -12.70 -3.26
C VAL A 69 -10.28 -13.10 -3.66
N LYS A 70 -10.84 -12.65 -4.65
CA LYS A 70 -12.10 -13.08 -4.90
C LYS A 70 -12.03 -13.80 -6.02
N GLY A 71 -11.09 -13.99 -6.26
CA GLY A 71 -10.98 -14.69 -7.06
C GLY A 71 -11.34 -15.37 -8.08
N THR A 72 -10.68 -16.09 -8.25
CA THR A 72 -10.73 -16.83 -9.25
C THR A 72 -11.08 -18.00 -8.64
N ALA A 73 -12.12 -18.42 -8.90
CA ALA A 73 -12.61 -19.58 -8.39
C ALA A 73 -11.61 -20.57 -8.45
N GLY A 74 -11.50 -21.23 -7.51
CA GLY A 74 -10.71 -22.37 -7.53
C GLY A 74 -9.29 -22.15 -7.27
N THR A 75 -8.88 -21.06 -7.19
CA THR A 75 -7.59 -21.00 -6.99
C THR A 75 -7.49 -20.74 -5.62
N SER A 76 -6.66 -20.46 -5.09
CA SER A 76 -6.43 -20.24 -3.86
C SER A 76 -7.35 -19.84 -3.03
N THR A 77 -7.81 -20.59 -2.66
CA THR A 77 -8.71 -20.49 -1.83
C THR A 77 -8.40 -19.81 -0.66
N THR A 78 -7.31 -19.69 -0.34
CA THR A 78 -7.05 -19.29 0.89
C THR A 78 -6.94 -17.90 1.03
N GLN A 79 -6.69 -17.26 0.13
CA GLN A 79 -6.45 -16.02 0.29
C GLN A 79 -7.57 -15.21 0.32
N VAL A 80 -8.06 -14.99 1.24
CA VAL A 80 -9.13 -14.23 1.36
C VAL A 80 -8.60 -12.92 1.47
N GLY A 81 -8.33 -12.29 0.58
CA GLY A 81 -8.00 -10.98 0.66
C GLY A 81 -7.06 -10.54 1.64
N ALA A 82 -5.89 -10.47 1.30
CA ALA A 82 -4.94 -9.98 2.20
C ALA A 82 -5.34 -8.58 2.61
N ALA A 83 -5.37 -8.33 3.84
CA ALA A 83 -5.64 -7.00 4.32
C ALA A 83 -4.49 -6.12 3.91
N LEU A 84 -4.80 -4.86 3.63
CA LEU A 84 -3.80 -3.96 3.16
C LEU A 84 -3.30 -3.09 4.30
N GLY A 85 -2.04 -2.81 4.30
CA GLY A 85 -1.44 -1.82 5.17
C GLY A 85 -0.67 -0.83 4.32
N ILE A 86 -0.39 0.33 4.89
CA ILE A 86 0.35 1.37 4.15
C ILE A 86 1.59 1.72 4.95
N LEU A 87 2.75 1.69 4.32
CA LEU A 87 3.99 2.02 5.00
C LEU A 87 3.98 3.47 5.46
N LEU A 88 4.37 3.68 6.68
CA LEU A 88 4.51 5.02 7.24
C LEU A 88 5.96 5.42 7.43
N GLU A 89 6.87 4.55 7.07
CA GLU A 89 8.29 4.89 7.03
C GLU A 89 8.91 4.14 5.87
N PRO A 90 9.99 4.64 5.31
CA PRO A 90 10.62 3.94 4.21
C PRO A 90 11.17 2.59 4.70
N TRP A 91 11.16 1.60 3.85
CA TRP A 91 11.69 0.30 4.23
C TRP A 91 12.57 -0.26 3.13
N LYS A 92 13.76 -0.75 3.50
CA LYS A 92 14.69 -1.27 2.53
C LYS A 92 14.52 -2.77 2.44
N VAL A 93 14.27 -3.25 1.25
CA VAL A 93 14.06 -4.67 1.01
C VAL A 93 15.35 -5.43 1.31
N SER A 94 15.24 -6.46 2.10
CA SER A 94 16.37 -7.30 2.48
C SER A 94 17.41 -6.56 3.31
N GLY A 95 17.04 -5.47 3.92
CA GLY A 95 17.92 -4.79 4.85
C GLY A 95 17.84 -5.43 6.22
N THR A 96 18.42 -4.75 7.19
CA THR A 96 18.44 -5.30 8.54
C THR A 96 17.18 -4.98 9.32
N GLN A 97 16.39 -4.02 8.86
CA GLN A 97 15.20 -3.66 9.59
C GLN A 97 14.08 -4.64 9.27
N THR A 98 13.63 -5.36 10.25
CA THR A 98 12.60 -6.36 10.04
C THR A 98 11.24 -5.91 10.56
N LYS A 99 11.16 -4.76 11.21
CA LYS A 99 9.89 -4.23 11.69
C LYS A 99 9.71 -2.83 11.17
N VAL A 100 8.49 -2.47 10.84
CA VAL A 100 8.23 -1.16 10.26
C VAL A 100 6.88 -0.67 10.72
N LYS A 101 6.72 0.64 10.76
CA LYS A 101 5.46 1.22 11.16
C LYS A 101 4.56 1.29 9.96
N ILE A 102 3.34 0.86 10.12
CA ILE A 102 2.34 0.93 9.06
C ILE A 102 1.05 1.50 9.60
N ALA A 103 0.18 1.94 8.70
CA ALA A 103 -1.19 2.24 9.03
C ALA A 103 -2.01 1.04 8.56
N TYR A 104 -2.89 0.54 9.42
CA TYR A 104 -3.72 -0.59 9.05
C TYR A 104 -5.19 -0.17 8.96
N ALA A 105 -5.50 1.07 9.23
CA ALA A 105 -6.85 1.61 9.08
C ALA A 105 -6.76 3.11 8.86
N GLY A 106 -7.76 3.66 8.21
CA GLY A 106 -7.86 5.09 8.03
C GLY A 106 -8.04 5.49 6.58
N GLN A 107 -8.11 6.78 6.35
CA GLN A 107 -8.39 7.30 5.03
C GLN A 107 -7.12 7.75 4.34
N PHE A 108 -6.93 7.30 3.13
CA PHE A 108 -5.79 7.68 2.33
C PHE A 108 -6.28 8.25 1.00
N ASN A 109 -5.52 9.15 0.43
CA ASN A 109 -5.88 9.76 -0.85
C ASN A 109 -5.17 9.02 -1.97
N LEU A 110 -5.92 8.62 -2.97
CA LEU A 110 -5.34 7.88 -4.08
C LEU A 110 -4.27 8.69 -4.79
N GLU A 111 -4.51 9.96 -5.02
CA GLU A 111 -3.50 10.75 -5.71
C GLU A 111 -2.22 10.84 -4.92
N GLY A 112 -2.31 10.94 -3.62
CA GLY A 112 -1.12 10.97 -2.78
C GLY A 112 -0.35 9.67 -2.81
N ILE A 113 -1.07 8.55 -2.80
CA ILE A 113 -0.45 7.24 -2.89
C ILE A 113 0.28 7.09 -4.24
N TYR A 114 -0.38 7.44 -5.34
CA TYR A 114 0.26 7.30 -6.64
C TYR A 114 1.45 8.25 -6.80
N ALA A 115 1.37 9.44 -6.23
CA ALA A 115 2.50 10.34 -6.29
C ALA A 115 3.69 9.78 -5.49
N ALA A 116 3.42 9.24 -4.32
CA ALA A 116 4.48 8.70 -3.49
C ALA A 116 5.11 7.46 -4.09
N CYS A 117 4.33 6.67 -4.80
CA CYS A 117 4.78 5.40 -5.35
C CYS A 117 5.07 5.43 -6.83
N ALA A 118 5.22 6.63 -7.42
CA ALA A 118 5.34 6.77 -8.86
C ALA A 118 6.50 5.99 -9.48
N SER A 119 7.55 5.75 -8.72
CA SER A 119 8.67 4.99 -9.25
C SER A 119 8.40 3.50 -9.27
N PHE A 120 7.30 3.06 -8.70
CA PHE A 120 7.01 1.64 -8.55
C PHE A 120 5.76 1.19 -9.29
N PHE A 121 4.74 2.01 -9.35
CA PHE A 121 3.54 1.65 -10.08
C PHE A 121 2.70 2.90 -10.35
N ASP A 122 1.80 2.78 -11.29
CA ASP A 122 0.88 3.87 -11.58
C ASP A 122 -0.56 3.33 -11.50
N GLU A 123 -1.52 4.21 -11.79
CA GLU A 123 -2.90 3.83 -11.63
C GLU A 123 -3.37 2.84 -12.67
N THR A 124 -2.58 2.51 -13.67
CA THR A 124 -2.99 1.52 -14.63
C THR A 124 -2.52 0.13 -14.21
N GLU A 125 -1.52 0.07 -13.34
CA GLU A 125 -0.97 -1.20 -12.91
C GLU A 125 -1.58 -1.66 -11.59
N VAL A 126 -1.73 -0.74 -10.64
CA VAL A 126 -2.43 -1.00 -9.40
C VAL A 126 -3.57 -0.01 -9.41
N THR A 127 -4.72 -0.40 -9.89
CA THR A 127 -5.79 0.54 -10.18
C THR A 127 -6.53 0.96 -8.92
N PRO A 128 -7.20 2.10 -8.94
CA PRO A 128 -8.01 2.51 -7.81
C PRO A 128 -9.05 1.46 -7.44
N LYS A 129 -9.60 0.78 -8.45
CA LYS A 129 -10.59 -0.22 -8.18
C LYS A 129 -9.99 -1.38 -7.41
N MET A 130 -8.77 -1.78 -7.74
CA MET A 130 -8.10 -2.83 -7.02
C MET A 130 -7.88 -2.42 -5.58
N LEU A 131 -7.36 -1.23 -5.37
CA LEU A 131 -7.06 -0.79 -4.01
C LEU A 131 -8.34 -0.72 -3.17
N ARG A 132 -9.44 -0.28 -3.75
CA ARG A 132 -10.68 -0.19 -3.02
C ARG A 132 -11.28 -1.55 -2.72
N LYS A 133 -10.86 -2.58 -3.45
CA LYS A 133 -11.39 -3.90 -3.18
C LYS A 133 -10.59 -4.64 -2.15
N ALA A 134 -9.45 -4.13 -1.75
CA ALA A 134 -8.63 -4.84 -0.77
C ALA A 134 -9.40 -4.96 0.53
N HIS A 135 -9.14 -6.00 1.25
CA HIS A 135 -9.76 -6.18 2.54
C HIS A 135 -9.05 -5.32 3.58
N GLY A 136 -9.64 -5.16 4.70
CA GLY A 136 -9.06 -4.37 5.77
C GLY A 136 -9.83 -3.08 5.95
N HIS A 137 -9.22 -2.17 6.66
CA HIS A 137 -9.91 -0.95 7.04
C HIS A 137 -9.29 0.31 6.45
N ILE A 138 -8.58 0.16 5.35
CA ILE A 138 -8.03 1.30 4.65
C ILE A 138 -9.09 1.77 3.65
N VAL A 139 -9.41 3.05 3.70
CA VAL A 139 -10.36 3.63 2.79
C VAL A 139 -9.60 4.54 1.85
N PHE A 140 -9.75 4.31 0.55
CA PHE A 140 -9.07 5.13 -0.42
C PHE A 140 -10.06 6.13 -1.03
N ALA A 141 -9.77 7.39 -0.88
CA ALA A 141 -10.61 8.44 -1.39
C ALA A 141 -9.89 9.18 -2.49
N GLU A 142 -10.63 9.77 -3.38
CA GLU A 142 -10.03 10.63 -4.36
C GLU A 142 -9.83 11.96 -3.70
N ASN A 143 -8.89 12.73 -4.20
CA ASN A 143 -8.66 14.02 -3.63
C ASN A 143 -9.72 14.94 -4.19
N LYS A 144 -10.68 15.29 -3.37
CA LYS A 144 -11.75 16.11 -3.85
C LYS A 144 -11.57 17.57 -3.55
N VAL A 145 -10.49 17.92 -2.95
CA VAL A 145 -10.31 19.30 -2.56
C VAL A 145 -10.32 20.20 -3.76
N GLU A 146 -9.68 19.77 -4.82
CA GLU A 146 -9.65 20.61 -5.97
C GLU A 146 -11.02 20.78 -6.56
N ALA A 147 -11.78 19.76 -6.57
CA ALA A 147 -13.11 19.84 -7.14
C ALA A 147 -13.97 20.83 -6.37
N ILE A 148 -13.74 20.93 -5.09
CA ILE A 148 -14.50 21.84 -4.28
C ILE A 148 -14.12 23.26 -4.55
N TYR A 149 -12.89 23.52 -4.80
CA TYR A 149 -12.43 24.85 -5.00
C TYR A 149 -12.29 25.27 -6.45
N SER A 150 -12.53 24.43 -7.36
CA SER A 150 -12.34 24.79 -8.76
C SER A 150 -13.56 25.43 -9.38
#